data_9ad30052cd70447f41f92955fa6134d2
#
_entry.id   9ad30052cd70447f41f92955fa6134d2
#
_cell.length_a   1.000
_cell.length_b   1.000
_cell.length_c   1.000
_cell.angle_alpha   90.00
_cell.angle_beta   90.00
_cell.angle_gamma   90.00
#
_symmetry.space_group_name_H-M   'P 1'
#
loop_
_entity.id
_entity.type
_entity.pdbx_description
1 polymer ?
#
loop_
_entity_poly.entity_id
_entity_poly.type
_entity_poly.pdbx_seq_one_letter_code
_entity_poly.pdbx_strand_id
1 'polypeptide(L)'
;MVSLPLNNHRVRFKTYAFSFTSEEAIGNLGSLKFSQSNRMPDPKDPSRIVTTTTTTTFSMAKEMARSVCQRFMDARFIEHADGKPVSVFPLKGSTWVLTPKGIHVLERFCQRNGINQDHILKLLHSQYNTMRLVILERDPKTDKLSHDRNTIEVIFRRFSGSTPNIKAGSSMSSDSDSVSEYVDGVTGVKLIASRKIPDKTVKNSFSGKDAVDWLLDCCTTVERKETLEICSLFIQYGLIQCVSEDRVYTQQHPRGGDFQASKNAIYIFTEKGERINGWIESDRVVQSGEKQNGDPRGLSPPRSSN
;
A
#
# COMPACT_ATOMS: atom_id res chain seq x y z
N MET A 1 -16.89 2.60 9.84
CA MET A 1 -16.06 3.68 10.37
C MET A 1 -16.82 4.99 10.52
N VAL A 2 -17.57 5.44 9.51
CA VAL A 2 -18.29 6.72 9.60
C VAL A 2 -19.27 6.78 10.80
N SER A 3 -19.97 5.69 11.11
CA SER A 3 -20.89 5.58 12.23
C SER A 3 -20.27 5.09 13.54
N LEU A 4 -19.00 4.63 13.50
CA LEU A 4 -18.31 4.13 14.68
C LEU A 4 -17.60 5.29 15.40
N PRO A 5 -17.95 5.61 16.64
CA PRO A 5 -17.26 6.64 17.40
C PRO A 5 -15.82 6.16 17.72
N LEU A 6 -14.84 6.98 17.32
CA LEU A 6 -13.45 6.75 17.64
C LEU A 6 -13.11 7.52 18.92
N ASN A 7 -12.74 6.79 19.95
CA ASN A 7 -12.50 7.33 21.28
C ASN A 7 -11.03 7.14 21.72
N ASN A 8 -10.72 7.61 22.93
CA ASN A 8 -9.45 7.33 23.57
C ASN A 8 -9.61 6.08 24.46
N HIS A 9 -8.92 5.00 24.11
CA HIS A 9 -8.90 3.78 24.93
C HIS A 9 -7.54 3.59 25.59
N ARG A 10 -7.57 3.16 26.85
CA ARG A 10 -6.34 2.85 27.59
C ARG A 10 -6.09 1.35 27.56
N VAL A 11 -4.94 0.97 27.02
CA VAL A 11 -4.46 -0.41 27.03
C VAL A 11 -3.22 -0.47 27.91
N ARG A 12 -3.32 -1.14 29.06
CA ARG A 12 -2.29 -1.13 30.10
C ARG A 12 -2.00 0.30 30.59
N PHE A 13 -0.81 0.82 30.29
CA PHE A 13 -0.36 2.16 30.73
C PHE A 13 -0.37 3.20 29.60
N LYS A 14 -0.73 2.81 28.37
CA LYS A 14 -0.72 3.69 27.19
C LYS A 14 -2.16 3.99 26.74
N THR A 15 -2.41 5.25 26.43
CA THR A 15 -3.69 5.71 25.84
C THR A 15 -3.54 5.83 24.34
N TYR A 16 -4.48 5.25 23.61
CA TYR A 16 -4.54 5.27 22.15
C TYR A 16 -5.70 6.15 21.71
N ALA A 17 -5.38 7.25 21.05
CA ALA A 17 -6.38 8.14 20.48
C ALA A 17 -6.98 7.53 19.21
N PHE A 18 -8.21 7.94 18.87
CA PHE A 18 -8.93 7.46 17.69
C PHE A 18 -9.04 5.95 17.60
N SER A 19 -9.16 5.29 18.72
CA SER A 19 -9.26 3.84 18.85
C SER A 19 -10.71 3.38 19.09
N PHE A 20 -10.95 2.10 18.95
CA PHE A 20 -12.23 1.45 19.22
C PHE A 20 -12.00 0.01 19.72
N THR A 21 -12.98 -0.55 20.43
CA THR A 21 -12.92 -1.92 20.90
C THR A 21 -13.57 -2.90 19.90
N SER A 22 -13.27 -4.19 20.04
CA SER A 22 -13.95 -5.23 19.26
C SER A 22 -15.47 -5.18 19.44
N GLU A 23 -15.90 -4.96 20.68
CA GLU A 23 -17.32 -4.88 21.04
C GLU A 23 -18.02 -3.70 20.37
N GLU A 24 -17.38 -2.53 20.37
CA GLU A 24 -17.90 -1.31 19.69
C GLU A 24 -18.03 -1.53 18.18
N ALA A 25 -17.01 -2.13 17.55
CA ALA A 25 -17.03 -2.41 16.12
C ALA A 25 -18.15 -3.39 15.74
N ILE A 26 -18.28 -4.49 16.48
CA ILE A 26 -19.32 -5.51 16.24
C ILE A 26 -20.70 -4.94 16.54
N GLY A 27 -20.85 -4.19 17.63
CA GLY A 27 -22.13 -3.53 17.98
C GLY A 27 -22.55 -2.50 16.92
N ASN A 28 -21.61 -1.70 16.40
CA ASN A 28 -21.87 -0.74 15.36
C ASN A 28 -22.31 -1.41 14.04
N LEU A 29 -21.63 -2.48 13.61
CA LEU A 29 -22.03 -3.26 12.45
C LEU A 29 -23.38 -3.99 12.64
N GLY A 30 -23.70 -4.36 13.88
CA GLY A 30 -24.97 -4.99 14.24
C GLY A 30 -26.19 -4.06 14.13
N SER A 31 -25.98 -2.75 14.03
CA SER A 31 -27.07 -1.75 13.99
C SER A 31 -26.75 -0.56 13.10
N LEU A 32 -26.28 -0.83 11.87
CA LEU A 32 -25.96 0.21 10.90
C LEU A 32 -27.21 0.97 10.46
N LYS A 33 -27.16 2.29 10.51
CA LYS A 33 -28.21 3.17 10.03
C LYS A 33 -27.72 3.92 8.78
N PHE A 34 -28.48 3.79 7.71
CA PHE A 34 -28.25 4.52 6.47
C PHE A 34 -29.37 5.53 6.29
N SER A 35 -29.02 6.79 6.24
CA SER A 35 -29.97 7.86 5.98
C SER A 35 -29.74 8.43 4.59
N GLN A 36 -30.77 8.37 3.76
CA GLN A 36 -30.76 8.95 2.42
C GLN A 36 -31.72 10.14 2.40
N SER A 37 -31.21 11.31 2.04
CA SER A 37 -32.02 12.52 1.91
C SER A 37 -32.25 12.82 0.44
N ASN A 38 -33.54 12.81 0.04
CA ASN A 38 -33.97 13.17 -1.29
C ASN A 38 -34.59 14.57 -1.25
N ARG A 39 -34.16 15.44 -2.14
CA ARG A 39 -34.75 16.77 -2.33
C ARG A 39 -35.69 16.73 -3.52
N MET A 40 -36.96 17.03 -3.28
CA MET A 40 -38.00 17.02 -4.31
C MET A 40 -38.85 18.30 -4.19
N PRO A 41 -39.42 18.83 -5.28
CA PRO A 41 -40.41 19.88 -5.20
C PRO A 41 -41.58 19.43 -4.36
N ASP A 42 -42.16 20.33 -3.54
CA ASP A 42 -43.36 20.04 -2.77
C ASP A 42 -44.54 19.77 -3.74
N PRO A 43 -45.23 18.62 -3.61
CA PRO A 43 -46.39 18.33 -4.47
C PRO A 43 -47.51 19.39 -4.42
N LYS A 44 -47.55 20.17 -3.33
CA LYS A 44 -48.52 21.25 -3.14
C LYS A 44 -48.03 22.61 -3.60
N ASP A 45 -46.71 22.82 -3.62
CA ASP A 45 -46.09 24.07 -4.04
C ASP A 45 -44.75 23.76 -4.73
N PRO A 46 -44.70 23.65 -6.06
CA PRO A 46 -43.48 23.31 -6.80
C PRO A 46 -42.34 24.31 -6.62
N SER A 47 -42.59 25.52 -6.12
CA SER A 47 -41.56 26.52 -5.83
C SER A 47 -40.79 26.19 -4.55
N ARG A 48 -41.34 25.31 -3.71
CA ARG A 48 -40.76 24.90 -2.43
C ARG A 48 -40.08 23.54 -2.57
N ILE A 49 -38.82 23.44 -2.13
CA ILE A 49 -38.08 22.17 -2.09
C ILE A 49 -38.27 21.53 -0.70
N VAL A 50 -38.79 20.31 -0.68
CA VAL A 50 -38.95 19.50 0.54
C VAL A 50 -37.86 18.45 0.55
N THR A 51 -37.20 18.30 1.70
CA THR A 51 -36.18 17.25 1.93
C THR A 51 -36.84 16.10 2.71
N THR A 52 -36.95 14.96 2.08
CA THR A 52 -37.42 13.71 2.73
C THR A 52 -36.19 12.87 3.08
N THR A 53 -36.03 12.53 4.36
CA THR A 53 -34.95 11.66 4.81
C THR A 53 -35.53 10.28 5.16
N THR A 54 -35.11 9.27 4.43
CA THR A 54 -35.41 7.87 4.70
C THR A 54 -34.24 7.23 5.44
N THR A 55 -34.49 6.68 6.63
CA THR A 55 -33.47 5.97 7.40
C THR A 55 -33.77 4.47 7.35
N THR A 56 -32.85 3.71 6.79
CA THR A 56 -32.90 2.25 6.77
C THR A 56 -31.90 1.71 7.81
N THR A 57 -32.40 0.84 8.70
CA THR A 57 -31.52 0.13 9.66
C THR A 57 -31.17 -1.22 9.08
N PHE A 58 -29.89 -1.48 8.97
CA PHE A 58 -29.34 -2.78 8.56
C PHE A 58 -28.78 -3.48 9.79
N SER A 59 -29.33 -4.67 10.11
CA SER A 59 -28.88 -5.47 11.24
C SER A 59 -28.03 -6.63 10.76
N MET A 60 -26.88 -6.82 11.39
CA MET A 60 -25.92 -7.88 11.06
C MET A 60 -25.72 -8.77 12.28
N ALA A 61 -25.72 -10.10 12.08
CA ALA A 61 -25.39 -11.06 13.13
C ALA A 61 -23.95 -10.89 13.62
N LYS A 62 -23.68 -11.14 14.89
CA LYS A 62 -22.36 -10.93 15.53
C LYS A 62 -21.22 -11.62 14.79
N GLU A 63 -21.43 -12.86 14.33
CA GLU A 63 -20.40 -13.62 13.61
C GLU A 63 -20.14 -13.04 12.22
N MET A 64 -21.17 -12.52 11.55
CA MET A 64 -21.01 -11.82 10.28
C MET A 64 -20.23 -10.51 10.49
N ALA A 65 -20.58 -9.73 11.52
CA ALA A 65 -19.88 -8.50 11.88
C ALA A 65 -18.41 -8.79 12.20
N ARG A 66 -18.13 -9.88 12.94
CA ARG A 66 -16.74 -10.33 13.19
C ARG A 66 -16.00 -10.66 11.89
N SER A 67 -16.66 -11.36 10.97
CA SER A 67 -16.07 -11.70 9.67
C SER A 67 -15.75 -10.46 8.83
N VAL A 68 -16.58 -9.42 8.89
CA VAL A 68 -16.31 -8.13 8.24
C VAL A 68 -15.10 -7.45 8.88
N CYS A 69 -15.01 -7.41 10.21
CA CYS A 69 -13.85 -6.87 10.92
C CYS A 69 -12.57 -7.65 10.60
N GLN A 70 -12.66 -9.01 10.49
CA GLN A 70 -11.55 -9.84 10.05
C GLN A 70 -11.04 -9.40 8.67
N ARG A 71 -11.93 -9.18 7.70
CA ARG A 71 -11.53 -8.69 6.37
C ARG A 71 -10.87 -7.32 6.42
N PHE A 72 -11.32 -6.42 7.29
CA PHE A 72 -10.65 -5.12 7.47
C PHE A 72 -9.25 -5.27 8.04
N MET A 73 -9.06 -6.22 8.96
CA MET A 73 -7.74 -6.55 9.51
C MET A 73 -6.84 -7.20 8.46
N ASP A 74 -7.35 -8.16 7.69
CA ASP A 74 -6.60 -8.84 6.64
C ASP A 74 -6.18 -7.87 5.52
N ALA A 75 -7.03 -6.89 5.20
CA ALA A 75 -6.75 -5.82 4.25
C ALA A 75 -5.85 -4.70 4.82
N ARG A 76 -5.41 -4.82 6.07
CA ARG A 76 -4.59 -3.82 6.77
C ARG A 76 -5.25 -2.45 6.90
N PHE A 77 -6.59 -2.38 7.02
CA PHE A 77 -7.28 -1.12 7.33
C PHE A 77 -7.30 -0.81 8.83
N ILE A 78 -7.22 -1.84 9.65
CA ILE A 78 -7.16 -1.76 11.11
C ILE A 78 -6.05 -2.66 11.65
N GLU A 79 -5.48 -2.28 12.78
CA GLU A 79 -4.49 -3.07 13.50
C GLU A 79 -4.75 -3.04 15.01
N HIS A 80 -4.17 -3.98 15.75
CA HIS A 80 -4.23 -3.98 17.20
C HIS A 80 -3.47 -2.77 17.76
N ALA A 81 -4.08 -2.05 18.70
CA ALA A 81 -3.55 -0.76 19.18
C ALA A 81 -2.12 -0.84 19.74
N ASP A 82 -1.70 -1.97 20.31
CA ASP A 82 -0.33 -2.16 20.82
C ASP A 82 0.65 -2.72 19.78
N GLY A 83 0.25 -2.82 18.50
CA GLY A 83 1.09 -3.28 17.39
C GLY A 83 1.34 -4.79 17.37
N LYS A 84 0.64 -5.58 18.20
CA LYS A 84 0.81 -7.03 18.21
C LYS A 84 0.17 -7.68 17.01
N PRO A 85 0.85 -8.63 16.36
CA PRO A 85 0.26 -9.41 15.31
C PRO A 85 -0.88 -10.27 15.86
N VAL A 86 -2.06 -10.13 15.27
CA VAL A 86 -3.25 -10.92 15.61
C VAL A 86 -3.74 -11.59 14.33
N SER A 87 -3.93 -12.91 14.38
CA SER A 87 -4.39 -13.68 13.21
C SER A 87 -5.90 -13.74 13.09
N VAL A 88 -6.62 -13.61 14.20
CA VAL A 88 -8.08 -13.74 14.25
C VAL A 88 -8.68 -12.55 15.00
N PHE A 89 -9.64 -11.87 14.40
CA PHE A 89 -10.35 -10.76 15.05
C PHE A 89 -11.21 -11.31 16.20
N PRO A 90 -10.94 -10.94 17.48
CA PRO A 90 -11.67 -11.46 18.61
C PRO A 90 -12.99 -10.72 18.82
N LEU A 91 -13.97 -11.40 19.40
CA LEU A 91 -15.28 -10.80 19.70
C LEU A 91 -15.22 -9.76 20.83
N LYS A 92 -14.20 -9.85 21.72
CA LYS A 92 -14.07 -9.02 22.92
C LYS A 92 -12.62 -8.81 23.32
N GLY A 93 -12.40 -7.77 24.12
CA GLY A 93 -11.16 -7.59 24.89
C GLY A 93 -9.96 -7.07 24.10
N SER A 94 -10.16 -6.58 22.88
CA SER A 94 -9.08 -5.98 22.07
C SER A 94 -9.43 -4.58 21.65
N THR A 95 -8.40 -3.75 21.59
CA THR A 95 -8.49 -2.35 21.14
C THR A 95 -7.78 -2.21 19.80
N TRP A 96 -8.41 -1.51 18.88
CA TRP A 96 -8.01 -1.35 17.50
C TRP A 96 -7.84 0.10 17.13
N VAL A 97 -6.97 0.36 16.18
CA VAL A 97 -6.77 1.67 15.54
C VAL A 97 -6.85 1.51 14.02
N LEU A 98 -7.18 2.59 13.33
CA LEU A 98 -7.02 2.61 11.88
C LEU A 98 -5.54 2.73 11.54
N THR A 99 -5.11 1.94 10.58
CA THR A 99 -3.79 2.11 9.95
C THR A 99 -3.78 3.37 9.09
N PRO A 100 -2.63 3.93 8.69
CA PRO A 100 -2.56 4.99 7.69
C PRO A 100 -3.30 4.63 6.40
N LYS A 101 -3.23 3.37 5.96
CA LYS A 101 -4.03 2.85 4.84
C LYS A 101 -5.53 2.97 5.12
N GLY A 102 -5.99 2.54 6.30
CA GLY A 102 -7.38 2.65 6.69
C GLY A 102 -7.87 4.09 6.74
N ILE A 103 -7.06 5.01 7.25
CA ILE A 103 -7.37 6.44 7.29
C ILE A 103 -7.49 7.00 5.87
N HIS A 104 -6.55 6.70 4.98
CA HIS A 104 -6.59 7.17 3.59
C HIS A 104 -7.82 6.64 2.82
N VAL A 105 -8.16 5.36 2.99
CA VAL A 105 -9.38 4.79 2.39
C VAL A 105 -10.64 5.45 2.94
N LEU A 106 -10.70 5.72 4.25
CA LEU A 106 -11.78 6.45 4.87
C LEU A 106 -11.90 7.88 4.33
N GLU A 107 -10.77 8.58 4.20
CA GLU A 107 -10.72 9.93 3.62
C GLU A 107 -11.33 9.95 2.21
N ARG A 108 -10.88 9.07 1.33
CA ARG A 108 -11.42 8.97 -0.03
C ARG A 108 -12.90 8.63 -0.06
N PHE A 109 -13.35 7.75 0.83
CA PHE A 109 -14.77 7.43 0.97
C PHE A 109 -15.58 8.66 1.39
N CYS A 110 -15.11 9.41 2.39
CA CYS A 110 -15.78 10.63 2.86
C CYS A 110 -15.86 11.70 1.77
N GLN A 111 -14.75 11.93 1.05
CA GLN A 111 -14.70 12.87 -0.06
C GLN A 111 -15.69 12.53 -1.18
N ARG A 112 -15.74 11.26 -1.59
CA ARG A 112 -16.66 10.80 -2.66
C ARG A 112 -18.14 10.92 -2.28
N ASN A 113 -18.45 10.78 -1.00
CA ASN A 113 -19.83 10.77 -0.50
C ASN A 113 -20.24 12.08 0.19
N GLY A 114 -19.40 13.11 0.18
CA GLY A 114 -19.68 14.40 0.80
C GLY A 114 -19.88 14.31 2.32
N ILE A 115 -19.18 13.41 2.99
CA ILE A 115 -19.32 13.18 4.44
C ILE A 115 -18.35 14.09 5.19
N ASN A 116 -18.90 15.03 5.97
CA ASN A 116 -18.15 16.01 6.76
C ASN A 116 -18.57 15.94 8.23
N GLN A 117 -18.20 14.86 8.92
CA GLN A 117 -18.45 14.69 10.35
C GLN A 117 -17.23 15.11 11.18
N ASP A 118 -17.44 15.91 12.22
CA ASP A 118 -16.34 16.51 13.01
C ASP A 118 -15.36 15.47 13.59
N HIS A 119 -15.86 14.33 14.06
CA HIS A 119 -14.99 13.31 14.64
C HIS A 119 -14.09 12.64 13.57
N ILE A 120 -14.57 12.53 12.34
CA ILE A 120 -13.79 12.02 11.21
C ILE A 120 -12.78 13.08 10.77
N LEU A 121 -13.20 14.34 10.63
CA LEU A 121 -12.30 15.45 10.25
C LEU A 121 -11.13 15.59 11.23
N LYS A 122 -11.38 15.43 12.53
CA LYS A 122 -10.31 15.41 13.55
C LYS A 122 -9.28 14.31 13.30
N LEU A 123 -9.72 13.11 12.92
CA LEU A 123 -8.80 12.01 12.55
C LEU A 123 -8.06 12.32 11.26
N LEU A 124 -8.76 12.78 10.21
CA LEU A 124 -8.15 13.05 8.90
C LEU A 124 -7.12 14.18 8.94
N HIS A 125 -7.27 15.17 9.85
CA HIS A 125 -6.30 16.22 10.07
C HIS A 125 -5.27 15.91 11.15
N SER A 126 -5.30 14.70 11.71
CA SER A 126 -4.34 14.29 12.74
C SER A 126 -2.99 13.87 12.14
N GLN A 127 -1.99 13.81 13.03
CA GLN A 127 -0.66 13.30 12.70
C GLN A 127 -0.65 11.83 12.23
N TYR A 128 -1.75 11.10 12.35
CA TYR A 128 -1.86 9.70 11.92
C TYR A 128 -2.19 9.55 10.43
N ASN A 129 -2.61 10.61 9.75
CA ASN A 129 -2.86 10.62 8.30
C ASN A 129 -1.57 10.96 7.53
N THR A 130 -0.62 10.05 7.56
CA THR A 130 0.75 10.29 7.09
C THR A 130 1.03 9.76 5.69
N MET A 131 0.22 8.84 5.19
CA MET A 131 0.59 8.03 4.02
C MET A 131 -0.33 8.26 2.83
N ARG A 132 0.26 8.59 1.67
CA ARG A 132 -0.44 8.56 0.38
C ARG A 132 -0.24 7.19 -0.27
N LEU A 133 -1.32 6.41 -0.33
CA LEU A 133 -1.28 5.07 -0.93
C LEU A 133 -0.99 5.12 -2.42
N VAL A 134 -0.38 4.04 -2.90
CA VAL A 134 -0.33 3.71 -4.32
C VAL A 134 -1.72 3.19 -4.73
N ILE A 135 -2.42 3.99 -5.53
CA ILE A 135 -3.75 3.64 -5.99
C ILE A 135 -3.64 2.68 -7.17
N LEU A 136 -4.22 1.51 -7.02
CA LEU A 136 -4.31 0.50 -8.05
C LEU A 136 -5.65 0.62 -8.77
N GLU A 137 -5.62 0.63 -10.08
CA GLU A 137 -6.83 0.64 -10.89
C GLU A 137 -7.49 -0.73 -10.92
N ARG A 138 -8.82 -0.73 -10.81
CA ARG A 138 -9.63 -1.94 -10.85
C ARG A 138 -10.65 -1.83 -11.97
N ASP A 139 -10.90 -2.94 -12.62
CA ASP A 139 -12.01 -3.05 -13.56
C ASP A 139 -13.33 -2.84 -12.83
N PRO A 140 -14.19 -1.89 -13.27
CA PRO A 140 -15.40 -1.53 -12.53
C PRO A 140 -16.47 -2.62 -12.50
N LYS A 141 -16.39 -3.63 -13.39
CA LYS A 141 -17.35 -4.72 -13.45
C LYS A 141 -16.92 -5.96 -12.66
N THR A 142 -15.63 -6.26 -12.70
CA THR A 142 -15.08 -7.47 -12.11
C THR A 142 -14.31 -7.24 -10.81
N ASP A 143 -14.06 -5.97 -10.46
CA ASP A 143 -13.23 -5.52 -9.33
C ASP A 143 -11.79 -6.08 -9.35
N LYS A 144 -11.35 -6.65 -10.47
CA LYS A 144 -9.98 -7.16 -10.63
C LYS A 144 -9.01 -6.02 -10.90
N LEU A 145 -7.80 -6.16 -10.35
CA LEU A 145 -6.72 -5.22 -10.60
C LEU A 145 -6.28 -5.24 -12.07
N SER A 146 -5.92 -4.07 -12.59
CA SER A 146 -5.24 -3.96 -13.87
C SER A 146 -3.81 -4.49 -13.75
N HIS A 147 -3.44 -5.41 -14.65
CA HIS A 147 -2.11 -6.04 -14.68
C HIS A 147 -1.32 -5.63 -15.93
N ASP A 148 -1.66 -4.49 -16.56
CA ASP A 148 -0.87 -3.99 -17.68
C ASP A 148 0.56 -3.64 -17.22
N ARG A 149 1.49 -3.76 -18.16
CA ARG A 149 2.91 -3.61 -17.88
C ARG A 149 3.27 -2.23 -17.31
N ASN A 150 2.67 -1.17 -17.83
CA ASN A 150 2.99 0.19 -17.41
C ASN A 150 2.55 0.41 -15.95
N THR A 151 1.35 -0.08 -15.60
CA THR A 151 0.85 -0.05 -14.23
C THR A 151 1.77 -0.81 -13.29
N ILE A 152 2.21 -2.01 -13.67
CA ILE A 152 3.14 -2.81 -12.86
C ILE A 152 4.50 -2.12 -12.69
N GLU A 153 5.04 -1.47 -13.73
CA GLU A 153 6.28 -0.69 -13.62
C GLU A 153 6.12 0.55 -12.71
N VAL A 154 4.97 1.21 -12.70
CA VAL A 154 4.67 2.31 -11.77
C VAL A 154 4.62 1.81 -10.32
N ILE A 155 3.93 0.69 -10.08
CA ILE A 155 3.88 0.06 -8.76
C ILE A 155 5.30 -0.31 -8.32
N PHE A 156 6.08 -0.90 -9.22
CA PHE A 156 7.45 -1.31 -8.94
C PHE A 156 8.36 -0.15 -8.55
N ARG A 157 8.28 1.00 -9.23
CA ARG A 157 9.03 2.22 -8.86
C ARG A 157 8.69 2.71 -7.44
N ARG A 158 7.44 2.58 -7.03
CA ARG A 158 7.02 2.90 -5.66
C ARG A 158 7.52 1.86 -4.66
N PHE A 159 7.43 0.58 -5.05
CA PHE A 159 7.91 -0.55 -4.26
C PHE A 159 9.41 -0.49 -3.98
N SER A 160 10.20 -0.13 -4.96
CA SER A 160 11.66 -0.01 -4.79
C SER A 160 12.07 1.30 -4.10
N GLY A 161 11.27 2.36 -4.27
CA GLY A 161 11.61 3.71 -3.81
C GLY A 161 12.57 4.45 -4.76
N SER A 162 12.66 5.76 -4.60
CA SER A 162 13.59 6.60 -5.38
C SER A 162 15.05 6.35 -5.02
N THR A 163 15.30 5.87 -3.81
CA THR A 163 16.61 5.44 -3.30
C THR A 163 16.44 4.13 -2.53
N PRO A 164 17.48 3.28 -2.47
CA PRO A 164 17.45 2.05 -1.70
C PRO A 164 17.14 2.30 -0.21
N ASN A 165 16.05 1.71 0.31
CA ASN A 165 15.69 1.81 1.72
C ASN A 165 16.50 0.81 2.55
N ILE A 166 17.78 1.11 2.77
CA ILE A 166 18.70 0.23 3.51
C ILE A 166 18.65 0.63 4.99
N LYS A 167 18.14 -0.24 5.84
CA LYS A 167 18.26 -0.06 7.29
C LYS A 167 19.59 -0.62 7.79
N ALA A 168 20.37 0.24 8.41
CA ALA A 168 21.59 -0.16 9.13
C ALA A 168 21.18 -0.91 10.41
N GLY A 169 21.65 -2.15 10.56
CA GLY A 169 21.51 -2.92 11.78
C GLY A 169 20.68 -4.20 11.62
N SER A 170 21.34 -5.31 11.90
CA SER A 170 20.79 -6.64 12.00
C SER A 170 19.97 -6.81 13.27
N SER A 171 18.79 -6.23 13.37
CA SER A 171 17.83 -6.74 14.34
C SER A 171 16.92 -7.74 13.64
N MET A 172 17.26 -9.00 13.75
CA MET A 172 16.42 -10.15 13.38
C MET A 172 15.15 -10.22 14.27
N SER A 173 14.78 -9.15 14.94
CA SER A 173 13.66 -9.12 15.87
C SER A 173 12.79 -7.90 15.61
N SER A 174 11.86 -8.03 14.72
CA SER A 174 10.56 -7.45 14.99
C SER A 174 9.51 -8.09 14.12
N ASP A 175 8.78 -9.02 14.72
CA ASP A 175 7.45 -9.41 14.25
C ASP A 175 6.42 -8.27 14.47
N SER A 176 6.87 -7.10 14.93
CA SER A 176 6.09 -5.88 15.05
C SER A 176 6.41 -4.97 13.86
N ASP A 177 5.98 -5.37 12.67
CA ASP A 177 5.81 -4.45 11.56
C ASP A 177 4.60 -3.57 11.87
N SER A 178 4.75 -2.72 12.90
CA SER A 178 3.73 -1.74 13.22
C SER A 178 3.78 -0.63 12.20
N VAL A 179 2.63 -0.10 11.89
CA VAL A 179 2.40 1.06 11.01
C VAL A 179 3.26 2.29 11.34
N SER A 180 3.91 2.29 12.51
CA SER A 180 4.91 3.29 12.89
C SER A 180 6.09 3.42 11.90
N GLU A 181 6.32 2.45 11.03
CA GLU A 181 7.38 2.54 10.01
C GLU A 181 7.07 3.54 8.88
N TYR A 182 5.81 3.92 8.69
CA TYR A 182 5.37 4.82 7.62
C TYR A 182 4.97 6.21 8.11
N VAL A 183 5.40 6.60 9.29
CA VAL A 183 5.10 7.93 9.88
C VAL A 183 5.59 9.05 8.98
N ASP A 184 6.71 8.86 8.29
CA ASP A 184 7.32 9.83 7.38
C ASP A 184 6.88 9.66 5.91
N GLY A 185 5.84 8.87 5.65
CA GLY A 185 5.31 8.60 4.30
C GLY A 185 5.74 7.26 3.71
N VAL A 186 5.36 7.02 2.45
CA VAL A 186 5.69 5.78 1.75
C VAL A 186 7.15 5.79 1.34
N THR A 187 7.94 4.89 1.94
CA THR A 187 9.31 4.56 1.54
C THR A 187 9.31 3.29 0.68
N GLY A 188 10.41 3.00 -0.01
CA GLY A 188 10.59 1.72 -0.70
C GLY A 188 10.62 0.54 0.28
N VAL A 189 10.49 -0.68 -0.26
CA VAL A 189 10.60 -1.90 0.53
C VAL A 189 11.93 -1.92 1.31
N LYS A 190 11.86 -2.39 2.55
CA LYS A 190 13.04 -2.46 3.42
C LYS A 190 14.07 -3.46 2.88
N LEU A 191 15.29 -2.99 2.70
CA LEU A 191 16.42 -3.78 2.22
C LEU A 191 17.39 -4.10 3.36
N ILE A 192 17.89 -5.33 3.36
CA ILE A 192 19.00 -5.74 4.22
C ILE A 192 20.28 -5.55 3.43
N ALA A 193 21.18 -4.70 3.94
CA ALA A 193 22.43 -4.33 3.29
C ALA A 193 23.30 -5.54 2.91
N SER A 194 23.38 -6.55 3.79
CA SER A 194 24.14 -7.78 3.57
C SER A 194 23.47 -8.94 4.28
N ARG A 195 23.13 -9.99 3.53
CA ARG A 195 22.52 -11.22 4.05
C ARG A 195 23.35 -12.43 3.63
N LYS A 196 23.74 -13.24 4.58
CA LYS A 196 24.40 -14.53 4.30
C LYS A 196 23.33 -15.59 3.99
N ILE A 197 23.44 -16.21 2.83
CA ILE A 197 22.66 -17.38 2.41
C ILE A 197 23.62 -18.58 2.25
N PRO A 198 23.15 -19.83 2.13
CA PRO A 198 24.02 -21.00 2.22
C PRO A 198 25.27 -20.93 1.35
N ASP A 199 25.15 -20.46 0.10
CA ASP A 199 26.24 -20.51 -0.88
C ASP A 199 26.96 -19.18 -1.11
N LYS A 200 26.39 -18.06 -0.64
CA LYS A 200 26.94 -16.71 -0.91
C LYS A 200 26.40 -15.65 0.04
N THR A 201 27.04 -14.48 -0.01
CA THR A 201 26.51 -13.27 0.62
C THR A 201 25.82 -12.41 -0.42
N VAL A 202 24.58 -11.99 -0.13
CA VAL A 202 23.74 -11.19 -1.02
C VAL A 202 23.58 -9.80 -0.43
N LYS A 203 23.71 -8.77 -1.26
CA LYS A 203 23.52 -7.37 -0.87
C LYS A 203 22.12 -6.89 -1.26
N ASN A 204 21.64 -5.89 -0.52
CA ASN A 204 20.39 -5.17 -0.82
C ASN A 204 19.21 -6.11 -1.10
N SER A 205 19.00 -7.07 -0.22
CA SER A 205 17.99 -8.12 -0.37
C SER A 205 16.77 -7.87 0.54
N PHE A 206 15.65 -8.41 0.12
CA PHE A 206 14.40 -8.42 0.91
C PHE A 206 13.80 -9.83 0.91
N SER A 207 12.93 -10.14 1.88
CA SER A 207 12.21 -11.41 1.89
C SER A 207 10.90 -11.32 1.11
N GLY A 208 10.39 -12.47 0.68
CA GLY A 208 9.07 -12.52 0.06
C GLY A 208 7.95 -12.03 0.98
N LYS A 209 8.11 -12.23 2.29
CA LYS A 209 7.18 -11.67 3.29
C LYS A 209 7.21 -10.13 3.26
N ASP A 210 8.41 -9.51 3.27
CA ASP A 210 8.54 -8.05 3.28
C ASP A 210 7.89 -7.42 2.03
N ALA A 211 8.03 -8.08 0.87
CA ALA A 211 7.41 -7.61 -0.37
C ALA A 211 5.88 -7.61 -0.29
N VAL A 212 5.30 -8.71 0.19
CA VAL A 212 3.83 -8.83 0.34
C VAL A 212 3.30 -7.84 1.37
N ASP A 213 3.96 -7.71 2.51
CA ASP A 213 3.55 -6.79 3.57
C ASP A 213 3.62 -5.34 3.07
N TRP A 214 4.68 -4.95 2.36
CA TRP A 214 4.77 -3.63 1.76
C TRP A 214 3.60 -3.33 0.80
N LEU A 215 3.27 -4.27 -0.09
CA LEU A 215 2.15 -4.10 -1.01
C LEU A 215 0.80 -4.03 -0.29
N LEU A 216 0.63 -4.80 0.79
CA LEU A 216 -0.57 -4.73 1.61
C LEU A 216 -0.69 -3.40 2.35
N ASP A 217 0.41 -2.86 2.85
CA ASP A 217 0.41 -1.64 3.65
C ASP A 217 0.37 -0.36 2.80
N CYS A 218 1.08 -0.35 1.67
CA CYS A 218 1.31 0.85 0.87
C CYS A 218 0.43 0.97 -0.39
N CYS A 219 -0.29 -0.09 -0.77
CA CYS A 219 -1.15 -0.08 -1.96
C CYS A 219 -2.63 -0.29 -1.60
N THR A 220 -3.53 0.01 -2.54
CA THR A 220 -4.96 -0.26 -2.38
C THR A 220 -5.36 -1.71 -2.65
N THR A 221 -4.44 -2.65 -2.43
CA THR A 221 -4.73 -4.09 -2.39
C THR A 221 -5.61 -4.43 -1.19
N VAL A 222 -6.55 -5.34 -1.34
CA VAL A 222 -7.45 -5.78 -0.25
C VAL A 222 -7.22 -7.23 0.16
N GLU A 223 -6.63 -8.03 -0.71
CA GLU A 223 -6.35 -9.44 -0.47
C GLU A 223 -4.87 -9.76 -0.69
N ARG A 224 -4.36 -10.68 0.14
CA ARG A 224 -2.99 -11.19 -0.02
C ARG A 224 -2.74 -11.81 -1.40
N LYS A 225 -3.77 -12.39 -2.03
CA LYS A 225 -3.67 -12.97 -3.37
C LYS A 225 -3.28 -11.92 -4.41
N GLU A 226 -3.85 -10.72 -4.35
CA GLU A 226 -3.50 -9.63 -5.26
C GLU A 226 -2.03 -9.23 -5.16
N THR A 227 -1.48 -9.23 -3.94
CA THR A 227 -0.05 -8.92 -3.75
C THR A 227 0.86 -10.00 -4.31
N LEU A 228 0.46 -11.28 -4.21
CA LEU A 228 1.20 -12.40 -4.82
C LEU A 228 1.20 -12.31 -6.34
N GLU A 229 0.07 -11.95 -6.95
CA GLU A 229 -0.04 -11.74 -8.39
C GLU A 229 0.89 -10.61 -8.86
N ILE A 230 0.92 -9.48 -8.15
CA ILE A 230 1.83 -8.35 -8.45
C ILE A 230 3.30 -8.77 -8.32
N CYS A 231 3.67 -9.47 -7.24
CA CYS A 231 5.04 -9.95 -7.04
C CYS A 231 5.46 -10.97 -8.12
N SER A 232 4.56 -11.85 -8.54
CA SER A 232 4.80 -12.79 -9.65
C SER A 232 5.04 -12.04 -10.96
N LEU A 233 4.30 -10.96 -11.22
CA LEU A 233 4.54 -10.09 -12.38
C LEU A 233 5.88 -9.36 -12.29
N PHE A 234 6.34 -8.98 -11.10
CA PHE A 234 7.70 -8.43 -10.93
C PHE A 234 8.78 -9.43 -11.37
N ILE A 235 8.61 -10.74 -11.05
CA ILE A 235 9.51 -11.79 -11.54
C ILE A 235 9.38 -11.96 -13.06
N GLN A 236 8.15 -12.10 -13.55
CA GLN A 236 7.87 -12.33 -14.98
C GLN A 236 8.42 -11.21 -15.86
N TYR A 237 8.35 -9.96 -15.39
CA TYR A 237 8.94 -8.82 -16.09
C TYR A 237 10.44 -8.65 -15.86
N GLY A 238 11.03 -9.53 -15.08
CA GLY A 238 12.46 -9.53 -14.78
C GLY A 238 12.90 -8.32 -13.97
N LEU A 239 12.06 -7.82 -13.06
CA LEU A 239 12.34 -6.67 -12.19
C LEU A 239 12.99 -7.11 -10.87
N ILE A 240 12.64 -8.29 -10.40
CA ILE A 240 13.23 -8.96 -9.23
C ILE A 240 13.61 -10.39 -9.59
N GLN A 241 14.50 -10.97 -8.80
CA GLN A 241 14.87 -12.39 -8.92
C GLN A 241 15.00 -13.04 -7.55
N CYS A 242 14.59 -14.31 -7.46
CA CYS A 242 14.79 -15.14 -6.29
C CYS A 242 16.26 -15.58 -6.24
N VAL A 243 16.91 -15.40 -5.11
CA VAL A 243 18.32 -15.82 -4.87
C VAL A 243 18.44 -16.91 -3.82
N SER A 244 17.36 -17.17 -3.08
CA SER A 244 17.23 -18.28 -2.14
C SER A 244 15.76 -18.64 -2.01
N GLU A 245 15.41 -19.89 -2.34
CA GLU A 245 14.04 -20.41 -2.22
C GLU A 245 13.79 -20.97 -0.82
N ASP A 246 12.53 -20.91 -0.40
CA ASP A 246 12.04 -21.59 0.78
C ASP A 246 11.45 -22.97 0.39
N ARG A 247 12.21 -24.02 0.63
CA ARG A 247 11.80 -25.40 0.29
C ARG A 247 10.52 -25.82 1.02
N VAL A 248 10.32 -25.37 2.25
CA VAL A 248 9.10 -25.68 3.03
C VAL A 248 7.89 -25.01 2.38
N TYR A 249 8.03 -23.76 1.97
CA TYR A 249 6.98 -23.04 1.26
C TYR A 249 6.60 -23.75 -0.03
N THR A 250 7.59 -24.20 -0.82
CA THR A 250 7.35 -24.94 -2.08
C THR A 250 6.59 -26.24 -1.83
N GLN A 251 6.93 -26.99 -0.78
CA GLN A 251 6.22 -28.22 -0.42
C GLN A 251 4.77 -27.98 0.01
N GLN A 252 4.52 -26.91 0.75
CA GLN A 252 3.16 -26.54 1.20
C GLN A 252 2.30 -25.95 0.08
N HIS A 253 2.92 -25.35 -0.95
CA HIS A 253 2.25 -24.69 -2.06
C HIS A 253 2.73 -25.23 -3.42
N PRO A 254 2.50 -26.52 -3.74
CA PRO A 254 3.03 -27.17 -4.95
C PRO A 254 2.47 -26.59 -6.26
N ARG A 255 1.34 -25.86 -6.18
CA ARG A 255 0.75 -25.10 -7.28
C ARG A 255 0.94 -23.58 -7.12
N GLY A 256 1.83 -23.16 -6.21
CA GLY A 256 2.19 -21.77 -6.02
C GLY A 256 2.81 -21.21 -7.30
N GLY A 257 2.61 -19.90 -7.56
CA GLY A 257 3.30 -19.20 -8.63
C GLY A 257 4.80 -19.06 -8.34
N ASP A 258 5.51 -18.39 -9.23
CA ASP A 258 6.96 -18.20 -9.16
C ASP A 258 7.42 -17.39 -7.92
N PHE A 259 6.50 -16.71 -7.22
CA PHE A 259 6.80 -15.91 -6.04
C PHE A 259 6.42 -16.62 -4.74
N GLN A 260 7.36 -16.67 -3.81
CA GLN A 260 7.20 -17.28 -2.49
C GLN A 260 7.08 -16.19 -1.40
N ALA A 261 5.89 -16.05 -0.80
CA ALA A 261 5.61 -15.06 0.27
C ALA A 261 6.09 -15.53 1.65
N SER A 262 7.36 -15.87 1.74
CA SER A 262 8.00 -16.42 2.93
C SER A 262 9.11 -15.51 3.46
N LYS A 263 9.41 -15.62 4.76
CA LYS A 263 10.58 -14.96 5.38
C LYS A 263 11.91 -15.54 4.88
N ASN A 264 11.91 -16.80 4.45
CA ASN A 264 13.10 -17.53 4.03
C ASN A 264 13.36 -17.44 2.52
N ALA A 265 12.36 -17.09 1.71
CA ALA A 265 12.54 -16.81 0.30
C ALA A 265 13.12 -15.40 0.14
N ILE A 266 14.30 -15.31 -0.48
CA ILE A 266 15.08 -14.08 -0.58
C ILE A 266 15.13 -13.60 -2.01
N TYR A 267 14.88 -12.32 -2.19
CA TYR A 267 14.83 -11.63 -3.47
C TYR A 267 15.80 -10.46 -3.52
N ILE A 268 16.21 -10.12 -4.71
CA ILE A 268 16.98 -8.91 -5.02
C ILE A 268 16.36 -8.22 -6.24
N PHE A 269 16.63 -6.94 -6.40
CA PHE A 269 16.35 -6.24 -7.64
C PHE A 269 17.31 -6.73 -8.73
N THR A 270 16.82 -6.82 -9.96
CA THR A 270 17.67 -7.09 -11.13
C THR A 270 18.27 -5.79 -11.65
N GLU A 271 19.29 -5.86 -12.47
CA GLU A 271 19.84 -4.70 -13.17
C GLU A 271 18.74 -3.93 -13.97
N LYS A 272 17.83 -4.67 -14.61
CA LYS A 272 16.65 -4.09 -15.28
C LYS A 272 15.77 -3.34 -14.31
N GLY A 273 15.50 -3.92 -13.13
CA GLY A 273 14.72 -3.27 -12.07
C GLY A 273 15.40 -1.99 -11.59
N GLU A 274 16.70 -2.02 -11.34
CA GLU A 274 17.48 -0.88 -10.88
C GLU A 274 17.53 0.25 -11.93
N ARG A 275 17.57 -0.08 -13.22
CA ARG A 275 17.44 0.92 -14.31
C ARG A 275 16.06 1.56 -14.36
N ILE A 276 14.98 0.77 -14.21
CA ILE A 276 13.61 1.30 -14.19
C ILE A 276 13.38 2.24 -13.01
N ASN A 277 14.04 1.98 -11.88
CA ASN A 277 13.99 2.84 -10.69
C ASN A 277 14.88 4.09 -10.81
N GLY A 278 15.78 4.12 -11.78
CA GLY A 278 16.77 5.19 -11.91
C GLY A 278 17.92 5.10 -10.92
N TRP A 279 18.16 3.93 -10.31
CA TRP A 279 19.31 3.72 -9.42
C TRP A 279 20.62 3.52 -10.18
N ILE A 280 20.52 3.03 -11.43
CA ILE A 280 21.64 2.91 -12.38
C ILE A 280 21.30 3.79 -13.58
N GLU A 281 22.24 4.62 -14.02
CA GLU A 281 22.07 5.39 -15.23
C GLU A 281 21.93 4.44 -16.43
N SER A 282 20.92 4.70 -17.27
CA SER A 282 20.82 4.04 -18.57
C SER A 282 22.01 4.50 -19.40
N ASP A 283 22.87 3.58 -19.84
CA ASP A 283 23.89 3.86 -20.83
C ASP A 283 23.23 4.57 -22.00
N ARG A 284 23.39 5.89 -22.09
CA ARG A 284 23.08 6.62 -23.29
C ARG A 284 23.97 6.03 -24.36
N VAL A 285 23.37 5.37 -25.34
CA VAL A 285 24.03 5.01 -26.59
C VAL A 285 24.61 6.31 -27.12
N VAL A 286 25.91 6.50 -26.90
CA VAL A 286 26.67 7.54 -27.58
C VAL A 286 26.69 7.08 -29.03
N GLN A 287 25.75 7.59 -29.82
CA GLN A 287 25.89 7.56 -31.27
C GLN A 287 27.19 8.31 -31.56
N SER A 288 28.22 7.56 -31.81
CA SER A 288 29.47 8.03 -32.38
C SER A 288 29.12 8.68 -33.71
N GLY A 289 28.97 10.00 -33.67
CA GLY A 289 28.97 10.81 -34.89
C GLY A 289 30.32 10.62 -35.58
N GLU A 290 30.29 9.97 -36.70
CA GLU A 290 31.42 9.93 -37.64
C GLU A 290 31.89 11.36 -37.90
N LYS A 291 33.09 11.67 -37.41
CA LYS A 291 33.83 12.84 -37.87
C LYS A 291 34.24 12.58 -39.33
N GLN A 292 33.50 13.15 -40.26
CA GLN A 292 34.02 13.36 -41.61
C GLN A 292 35.20 14.32 -41.51
N ASN A 293 36.40 13.78 -41.76
CA ASN A 293 37.58 14.53 -42.04
C ASN A 293 37.41 15.28 -43.37
N GLY A 294 37.09 16.55 -43.29
CA GLY A 294 37.18 17.51 -44.42
C GLY A 294 38.56 18.17 -44.41
N ASP A 295 39.31 17.93 -45.46
CA ASP A 295 40.62 18.42 -45.83
C ASP A 295 40.70 19.98 -45.82
N PRO A 296 41.69 20.61 -45.16
CA PRO A 296 41.88 22.05 -45.19
C PRO A 296 42.78 22.46 -46.36
N ARG A 297 42.25 22.73 -47.51
CA ARG A 297 43.01 23.47 -48.55
C ARG A 297 42.60 24.94 -48.53
N GLY A 298 43.57 25.70 -48.14
CA GLY A 298 44.03 27.01 -48.44
C GLY A 298 43.12 28.02 -49.22
N LEU A 299 42.94 29.17 -48.62
CA LEU A 299 42.83 30.43 -49.34
C LEU A 299 43.33 31.54 -48.43
N SER A 300 44.38 32.21 -48.92
CA SER A 300 45.02 33.38 -48.32
C SER A 300 44.14 34.62 -48.42
N PRO A 301 44.25 35.60 -47.51
CA PRO A 301 43.43 36.81 -47.57
C PRO A 301 44.07 37.87 -48.51
N PRO A 302 43.29 38.71 -49.21
CA PRO A 302 43.79 39.82 -49.97
C PRO A 302 44.17 41.01 -49.08
N ARG A 303 45.33 41.60 -49.38
CA ARG A 303 45.86 42.84 -48.80
C ARG A 303 44.94 44.03 -49.10
N SER A 304 44.70 44.84 -48.11
CA SER A 304 44.17 46.20 -48.26
C SER A 304 45.28 47.14 -48.70
N SER A 305 45.00 47.95 -49.70
CA SER A 305 45.76 49.16 -50.03
C SER A 305 44.80 50.34 -50.02
N ASN A 306 45.22 51.37 -49.33
CA ASN A 306 44.77 52.75 -49.22
C ASN A 306 43.51 53.01 -48.43
#